data_9c20a3d1c9ed87c213860a607415a816
#
_entry.id   9c20a3d1c9ed87c213860a607415a816
#
_cell.length_a   1.000
_cell.length_b   1.000
_cell.length_c   1.000
_cell.angle_alpha   90.00
_cell.angle_beta   90.00
_cell.angle_gamma   90.00
#
_symmetry.space_group_name_H-M   'P 1'
#
loop_
_entity.id
_entity.type
_entity.pdbx_description
1 polymer ?
#
loop_
_entity_poly.entity_id
_entity_poly.type
_entity_poly.pdbx_seq_one_letter_code
_entity_poly.pdbx_strand_id
1 'polypeptide(L)'
;MGGIHADHLRALLVRRSSDGGFPPSRRGPGEVEPTVLAGLALGGDAAARRWVERRQRPDGGFGESSGRHDGPTTAALAALLLEGNAAKRALAFAVAHRGLPLPGAGDEREGWGWTADTRSFVEPTSRVLIAARRVAPSDREVLAEGKRLLETWQCADNGWNHGVATVLGDDLTGYAQTTAVALIALQHERSERFVARGLGFLRDRWSREAGRMTVAQARIAFRLHGEAGQAAATSNALERIAHRAGSASTVALAWSALATGPDQLLAPLRGRA
;
A
#
# COMPACT_ATOMS: atom_id res chain seq x y z
N MET A 1 -11.95 20.13 -19.96
CA MET A 1 -12.62 19.31 -18.93
C MET A 1 -11.55 18.69 -18.04
N GLY A 2 -11.48 19.10 -16.78
CA GLY A 2 -10.58 18.46 -15.82
C GLY A 2 -11.18 17.11 -15.44
N GLY A 3 -10.55 16.02 -15.84
CA GLY A 3 -11.00 14.68 -15.47
C GLY A 3 -10.81 14.45 -13.96
N ILE A 4 -11.47 13.43 -13.42
CA ILE A 4 -11.46 13.02 -12.01
C ILE A 4 -10.04 13.00 -11.36
N HIS A 5 -9.03 12.63 -12.15
CA HIS A 5 -7.64 12.66 -11.68
C HIS A 5 -7.20 14.08 -11.30
N ALA A 6 -7.47 15.06 -12.15
CA ALA A 6 -7.14 16.47 -11.87
C ALA A 6 -7.87 17.00 -10.63
N ASP A 7 -9.10 16.55 -10.38
CA ASP A 7 -9.86 16.90 -9.17
C ASP A 7 -9.20 16.34 -7.91
N HIS A 8 -8.77 15.09 -7.95
CA HIS A 8 -8.02 14.50 -6.85
C HIS A 8 -6.70 15.22 -6.57
N LEU A 9 -5.95 15.59 -7.62
CA LEU A 9 -4.70 16.34 -7.47
C LEU A 9 -4.94 17.73 -6.86
N ARG A 10 -5.98 18.47 -7.33
CA ARG A 10 -6.36 19.76 -6.73
C ARG A 10 -6.72 19.60 -5.25
N ALA A 11 -7.53 18.57 -4.92
CA ALA A 11 -7.90 18.29 -3.53
C ALA A 11 -6.71 17.93 -2.64
N LEU A 12 -5.67 17.30 -3.18
CA LEU A 12 -4.41 17.06 -2.46
C LEU A 12 -3.62 18.36 -2.28
N LEU A 13 -3.41 19.13 -3.35
CA LEU A 13 -2.57 20.33 -3.32
C LEU A 13 -3.06 21.36 -2.28
N VAL A 14 -4.37 21.52 -2.10
CA VAL A 14 -4.92 22.44 -1.08
C VAL A 14 -4.70 21.98 0.37
N ARG A 15 -4.22 20.76 0.58
CA ARG A 15 -3.90 20.22 1.90
C ARG A 15 -2.43 20.33 2.24
N ARG A 16 -1.58 20.67 1.28
CA ARG A 16 -0.14 20.79 1.50
C ARG A 16 0.14 21.87 2.55
N SER A 17 0.88 21.49 3.57
CA SER A 17 1.40 22.40 4.58
C SER A 17 2.52 23.27 4.01
N SER A 18 2.78 24.41 4.61
CA SER A 18 3.84 25.36 4.17
C SER A 18 5.24 24.75 4.19
N ASP A 19 5.48 23.72 5.01
CA ASP A 19 6.75 22.98 5.10
C ASP A 19 6.90 21.88 4.03
N GLY A 20 5.85 21.64 3.21
CA GLY A 20 5.82 20.67 2.13
C GLY A 20 5.20 19.32 2.50
N GLY A 21 4.82 19.10 3.76
CA GLY A 21 4.15 17.89 4.23
C GLY A 21 2.65 17.87 3.93
N PHE A 22 2.05 16.73 4.15
CA PHE A 22 0.60 16.54 4.02
C PHE A 22 0.02 15.95 5.31
N PRO A 23 -1.01 16.58 5.90
CA PRO A 23 -1.70 16.04 7.06
C PRO A 23 -2.59 14.84 6.68
N PRO A 24 -2.94 13.95 7.62
CA PRO A 24 -3.84 12.82 7.37
C PRO A 24 -5.27 13.28 7.04
N SER A 25 -5.67 14.44 7.55
CA SER A 25 -6.96 15.06 7.32
C SER A 25 -6.83 16.36 6.51
N ARG A 26 -7.87 17.17 6.51
CA ARG A 26 -7.89 18.41 5.70
C ARG A 26 -6.92 19.48 6.21
N ARG A 27 -6.62 19.49 7.50
CA ARG A 27 -5.69 20.41 8.18
C ARG A 27 -4.97 19.66 9.29
N GLY A 28 -3.81 20.15 9.67
CA GLY A 28 -2.99 19.59 10.74
C GLY A 28 -1.51 19.53 10.37
N PRO A 29 -0.67 18.97 11.20
CA PRO A 29 0.72 18.72 10.89
C PRO A 29 0.83 17.64 9.81
N GLY A 30 1.88 17.75 8.97
CA GLY A 30 2.20 16.71 8.01
C GLY A 30 2.64 15.42 8.72
N GLU A 31 2.25 14.28 8.16
CA GLU A 31 2.67 12.94 8.59
C GLU A 31 3.31 12.18 7.43
N VAL A 32 4.13 11.17 7.74
CA VAL A 32 4.95 10.49 6.73
C VAL A 32 4.08 9.77 5.71
N GLU A 33 3.15 8.91 6.13
CA GLU A 33 2.32 8.15 5.20
C GLU A 33 1.49 9.02 4.25
N PRO A 34 0.71 10.03 4.73
CA PRO A 34 -0.02 10.92 3.84
C PRO A 34 0.89 11.71 2.89
N THR A 35 2.08 12.12 3.36
CA THR A 35 3.05 12.88 2.56
C THR A 35 3.66 12.01 1.47
N VAL A 36 4.03 10.77 1.78
CA VAL A 36 4.56 9.82 0.79
C VAL A 36 3.53 9.55 -0.29
N LEU A 37 2.31 9.17 0.09
CA LEU A 37 1.26 8.82 -0.87
C LEU A 37 0.86 10.03 -1.73
N ALA A 38 0.73 11.22 -1.14
CA ALA A 38 0.49 12.45 -1.90
C ALA A 38 1.64 12.77 -2.85
N GLY A 39 2.89 12.61 -2.40
CA GLY A 39 4.08 12.80 -3.22
C GLY A 39 4.14 11.87 -4.42
N LEU A 40 3.79 10.60 -4.24
CA LEU A 40 3.69 9.61 -5.32
C LEU A 40 2.57 9.99 -6.31
N ALA A 41 1.39 10.35 -5.79
CA ALA A 41 0.25 10.76 -6.61
C ALA A 41 0.51 12.04 -7.43
N LEU A 42 1.38 12.91 -6.93
CA LEU A 42 1.88 14.11 -7.61
C LEU A 42 3.10 13.85 -8.52
N GLY A 43 3.36 12.60 -8.89
CA GLY A 43 4.42 12.24 -9.84
C GLY A 43 5.83 12.24 -9.26
N GLY A 44 5.99 11.97 -7.97
CA GLY A 44 7.29 12.00 -7.28
C GLY A 44 7.66 13.41 -6.81
N ASP A 45 6.69 14.14 -6.27
CA ASP A 45 6.83 15.55 -5.86
C ASP A 45 8.08 15.81 -5.00
N ALA A 46 8.95 16.68 -5.49
CA ALA A 46 10.24 16.94 -4.86
C ALA A 46 10.10 17.62 -3.47
N ALA A 47 9.05 18.41 -3.23
CA ALA A 47 8.84 19.04 -1.93
C ALA A 47 8.42 18.00 -0.89
N ALA A 48 7.50 17.10 -1.24
CA ALA A 48 7.11 15.97 -0.40
C ALA A 48 8.30 15.05 -0.11
N ARG A 49 9.10 14.71 -1.14
CA ARG A 49 10.31 13.89 -0.97
C ARG A 49 11.29 14.52 0.02
N ARG A 50 11.65 15.80 -0.17
CA ARG A 50 12.54 16.51 0.77
C ARG A 50 11.97 16.60 2.18
N TRP A 51 10.65 16.71 2.30
CA TRP A 51 9.99 16.71 3.60
C TRP A 51 10.16 15.37 4.31
N VAL A 52 9.98 14.25 3.60
CA VAL A 52 10.19 12.89 4.12
C VAL A 52 11.67 12.64 4.45
N GLU A 53 12.60 13.04 3.55
CA GLU A 53 14.06 12.89 3.77
C GLU A 53 14.52 13.56 5.08
N ARG A 54 14.05 14.78 5.36
CA ARG A 54 14.41 15.51 6.60
C ARG A 54 13.92 14.82 7.87
N ARG A 55 12.97 13.91 7.78
CA ARG A 55 12.41 13.16 8.92
C ARG A 55 12.98 11.75 9.05
N GLN A 56 13.78 11.34 8.08
CA GLN A 56 14.45 10.04 8.17
C GLN A 56 15.53 10.08 9.24
N ARG A 57 15.45 9.13 10.17
CA ARG A 57 16.47 8.92 11.21
C ARG A 57 17.73 8.27 10.63
N PRO A 58 18.87 8.32 11.35
CA PRO A 58 20.10 7.66 10.92
C PRO A 58 19.96 6.16 10.67
N ASP A 59 19.10 5.46 11.42
CA ASP A 59 18.78 4.05 11.28
C ASP A 59 17.90 3.72 10.06
N GLY A 60 17.35 4.72 9.39
CA GLY A 60 16.47 4.58 8.23
C GLY A 60 14.99 4.64 8.53
N GLY A 61 14.59 4.58 9.82
CA GLY A 61 13.21 4.71 10.25
C GLY A 61 12.72 6.16 10.28
N PHE A 62 11.48 6.35 10.73
CA PHE A 62 10.81 7.64 10.81
C PHE A 62 10.15 7.82 12.17
N GLY A 63 10.19 9.03 12.75
CA GLY A 63 9.41 9.43 13.90
C GLY A 63 8.14 10.17 13.45
N GLU A 64 6.99 9.75 13.94
CA GLU A 64 5.76 10.50 13.73
C GLU A 64 5.65 11.64 14.75
N SER A 65 5.07 12.77 14.31
CA SER A 65 4.80 13.92 15.17
C SER A 65 3.80 13.61 16.31
N SER A 66 3.08 12.50 16.19
CA SER A 66 2.13 11.99 17.19
C SER A 66 2.77 11.20 18.34
N GLY A 67 4.11 11.03 18.36
CA GLY A 67 4.81 10.20 19.35
C GLY A 67 4.61 8.69 19.17
N ARG A 68 4.00 8.26 18.08
CA ARG A 68 3.89 6.83 17.74
C ARG A 68 5.24 6.30 17.30
N HIS A 69 5.54 5.08 17.73
CA HIS A 69 6.73 4.37 17.28
C HIS A 69 6.61 4.02 15.80
N ASP A 70 7.68 4.27 15.06
CA ASP A 70 7.78 3.91 13.66
C ASP A 70 7.67 2.41 13.45
N GLY A 71 6.85 2.07 12.48
CA GLY A 71 6.78 0.72 11.99
C GLY A 71 7.58 0.50 10.71
N PRO A 72 7.94 -0.74 10.42
CA PRO A 72 8.52 -1.13 9.14
C PRO A 72 7.64 -0.70 7.96
N THR A 73 6.34 -0.66 8.16
CA THR A 73 5.33 -0.24 7.17
C THR A 73 5.54 1.19 6.68
N THR A 74 5.77 2.14 7.59
CA THR A 74 6.02 3.55 7.25
C THR A 74 7.33 3.69 6.48
N ALA A 75 8.38 2.99 6.91
CA ALA A 75 9.67 3.01 6.23
C ALA A 75 9.61 2.36 4.84
N ALA A 76 8.91 1.23 4.70
CA ALA A 76 8.68 0.59 3.41
C ALA A 76 7.94 1.52 2.44
N LEU A 77 6.89 2.20 2.93
CA LEU A 77 6.15 3.15 2.11
C LEU A 77 7.02 4.35 1.71
N ALA A 78 7.81 4.90 2.65
CA ALA A 78 8.74 6.01 2.38
C ALA A 78 9.78 5.63 1.31
N ALA A 79 10.26 4.40 1.29
CA ALA A 79 11.19 3.89 0.28
C ALA A 79 10.63 4.00 -1.15
N LEU A 80 9.30 4.08 -1.33
CA LEU A 80 8.68 4.25 -2.65
C LEU A 80 8.83 5.68 -3.19
N LEU A 81 8.93 6.68 -2.33
CA LEU A 81 9.09 8.09 -2.73
C LEU A 81 10.55 8.54 -2.69
N LEU A 82 11.33 8.01 -1.76
CA LEU A 82 12.76 8.32 -1.58
C LEU A 82 13.60 7.75 -2.72
N GLU A 83 14.83 8.27 -2.86
CA GLU A 83 15.79 7.87 -3.88
C GLU A 83 17.18 7.56 -3.26
N GLY A 84 18.01 6.86 -4.02
CA GLY A 84 19.41 6.59 -3.65
C GLY A 84 19.57 5.95 -2.28
N ASN A 85 20.50 6.47 -1.48
CA ASN A 85 20.81 5.91 -0.15
C ASN A 85 19.67 6.09 0.85
N ALA A 86 18.86 7.12 0.74
CA ALA A 86 17.71 7.32 1.64
C ALA A 86 16.68 6.20 1.46
N ALA A 87 16.36 5.85 0.21
CA ALA A 87 15.45 4.72 -0.07
C ALA A 87 16.03 3.38 0.43
N LYS A 88 17.33 3.15 0.23
CA LYS A 88 18.00 1.92 0.71
C LYS A 88 17.96 1.81 2.23
N ARG A 89 18.24 2.88 2.97
CA ARG A 89 18.15 2.87 4.44
C ARG A 89 16.72 2.63 4.92
N ALA A 90 15.73 3.25 4.28
CA ALA A 90 14.32 3.02 4.63
C ALA A 90 13.91 1.55 4.42
N LEU A 91 14.31 0.95 3.30
CA LEU A 91 14.06 -0.47 3.06
C LEU A 91 14.79 -1.36 4.05
N ALA A 92 16.08 -1.10 4.31
CA ALA A 92 16.88 -1.88 5.27
C ALA A 92 16.25 -1.86 6.68
N PHE A 93 15.80 -0.67 7.12
CA PHE A 93 15.04 -0.55 8.36
C PHE A 93 13.76 -1.40 8.32
N ALA A 94 12.95 -1.28 7.26
CA ALA A 94 11.71 -2.04 7.15
C ALA A 94 11.96 -3.56 7.17
N VAL A 95 12.96 -4.05 6.46
CA VAL A 95 13.30 -5.48 6.38
C VAL A 95 13.81 -6.01 7.72
N ALA A 96 14.60 -5.22 8.46
CA ALA A 96 15.17 -5.63 9.74
C ALA A 96 14.16 -5.71 10.89
N HIS A 97 13.06 -4.94 10.81
CA HIS A 97 12.06 -4.88 11.88
C HIS A 97 10.88 -5.80 11.57
N ARG A 98 11.07 -7.08 11.91
CA ARG A 98 10.06 -8.12 11.74
C ARG A 98 8.90 -7.95 12.73
N GLY A 99 7.73 -8.42 12.32
CA GLY A 99 6.61 -8.59 13.23
C GLY A 99 6.69 -9.91 13.98
N LEU A 100 5.95 -10.02 15.06
CA LEU A 100 5.85 -11.28 15.82
C LEU A 100 5.14 -12.35 14.99
N PRO A 101 5.52 -13.64 15.12
CA PRO A 101 4.83 -14.73 14.47
C PRO A 101 3.35 -14.82 14.93
N LEU A 102 2.49 -15.33 14.07
CA LEU A 102 1.09 -15.57 14.39
C LEU A 102 0.94 -16.88 15.17
N PRO A 103 0.49 -16.86 16.44
CA PRO A 103 0.29 -18.08 17.22
C PRO A 103 -0.75 -18.98 16.55
N GLY A 104 -0.43 -20.26 16.42
CA GLY A 104 -1.36 -21.27 15.90
C GLY A 104 -1.54 -21.29 14.39
N ALA A 105 -0.85 -20.44 13.64
CA ALA A 105 -0.90 -20.45 12.18
C ALA A 105 -0.04 -21.55 11.52
N GLY A 106 0.62 -22.40 12.34
CA GLY A 106 1.52 -23.46 11.85
C GLY A 106 2.77 -22.94 11.13
N ASP A 107 2.96 -21.64 11.11
CA ASP A 107 4.07 -20.97 10.47
C ASP A 107 4.81 -20.09 11.49
N GLU A 108 5.98 -20.54 11.90
CA GLU A 108 6.87 -19.80 12.80
C GLU A 108 7.57 -18.61 12.13
N ARG A 109 7.26 -18.36 10.86
CA ARG A 109 7.91 -17.32 10.06
C ARG A 109 7.38 -15.94 10.39
N GLU A 110 8.31 -15.05 10.62
CA GLU A 110 8.07 -13.65 10.93
C GLU A 110 7.91 -12.84 9.63
N GLY A 111 6.71 -12.32 9.38
CA GLY A 111 6.51 -11.31 8.34
C GLY A 111 6.80 -9.91 8.88
N TRP A 112 6.00 -8.94 8.47
CA TRP A 112 6.14 -7.56 8.93
C TRP A 112 4.84 -7.07 9.57
N GLY A 113 4.98 -6.31 10.66
CA GLY A 113 3.89 -5.73 11.42
C GLY A 113 3.71 -4.23 11.16
N TRP A 114 2.72 -3.64 11.81
CA TRP A 114 2.51 -2.19 11.79
C TRP A 114 3.60 -1.46 12.57
N THR A 115 4.03 -2.03 13.68
CA THR A 115 5.16 -1.60 14.50
C THR A 115 6.03 -2.81 14.83
N ALA A 116 7.25 -2.59 15.34
CA ALA A 116 8.22 -3.66 15.62
C ALA A 116 7.70 -4.75 16.56
N ASP A 117 6.81 -4.40 17.50
CA ASP A 117 6.31 -5.32 18.53
C ASP A 117 4.89 -5.85 18.23
N THR A 118 4.39 -5.63 17.03
CA THR A 118 3.08 -6.16 16.61
C THR A 118 3.24 -7.43 15.80
N ARG A 119 2.15 -8.20 15.72
CA ARG A 119 2.11 -9.37 14.85
C ARG A 119 2.29 -9.00 13.40
N SER A 120 2.71 -9.97 12.61
CA SER A 120 2.77 -9.83 11.16
C SER A 120 1.37 -9.70 10.55
N PHE A 121 1.25 -8.85 9.52
CA PHE A 121 0.00 -8.59 8.84
C PHE A 121 0.19 -8.58 7.32
N VAL A 122 -0.88 -8.88 6.59
CA VAL A 122 -0.88 -8.90 5.11
C VAL A 122 -0.49 -7.55 4.52
N GLU A 123 -1.06 -6.45 4.99
CA GLU A 123 -0.78 -5.13 4.43
C GLU A 123 0.67 -4.67 4.68
N PRO A 124 1.22 -4.70 5.91
CA PRO A 124 2.63 -4.43 6.15
C PRO A 124 3.57 -5.29 5.31
N THR A 125 3.33 -6.60 5.26
CA THR A 125 4.14 -7.54 4.47
C THR A 125 4.09 -7.17 2.98
N SER A 126 2.90 -6.83 2.46
CA SER A 126 2.73 -6.38 1.08
C SER A 126 3.50 -5.09 0.79
N ARG A 127 3.48 -4.11 1.71
CA ARG A 127 4.20 -2.84 1.56
C ARG A 127 5.72 -3.06 1.51
N VAL A 128 6.26 -3.94 2.35
CA VAL A 128 7.69 -4.30 2.32
C VAL A 128 8.04 -4.99 1.01
N LEU A 129 7.21 -5.91 0.53
CA LEU A 129 7.43 -6.60 -0.74
C LEU A 129 7.45 -5.62 -1.94
N ILE A 130 6.52 -4.67 -1.98
CA ILE A 130 6.49 -3.62 -3.02
C ILE A 130 7.77 -2.76 -2.95
N ALA A 131 8.17 -2.35 -1.75
CA ALA A 131 9.37 -1.55 -1.54
C ALA A 131 10.65 -2.32 -1.93
N ALA A 132 10.77 -3.60 -1.56
CA ALA A 132 11.89 -4.45 -1.93
C ALA A 132 12.02 -4.57 -3.46
N ARG A 133 10.93 -4.80 -4.18
CA ARG A 133 10.95 -4.85 -5.65
C ARG A 133 11.40 -3.54 -6.30
N ARG A 134 11.09 -2.40 -5.69
CA ARG A 134 11.52 -1.10 -6.20
C ARG A 134 13.00 -0.82 -5.92
N VAL A 135 13.46 -1.07 -4.69
CA VAL A 135 14.76 -0.57 -4.18
C VAL A 135 15.85 -1.63 -4.26
N ALA A 136 15.53 -2.89 -4.02
CA ALA A 136 16.44 -4.03 -4.01
C ALA A 136 15.85 -5.26 -4.74
N PRO A 137 15.59 -5.17 -6.06
CA PRO A 137 14.93 -6.24 -6.81
C PRO A 137 15.76 -7.54 -6.87
N SER A 138 17.05 -7.49 -6.57
CA SER A 138 17.95 -8.65 -6.48
C SER A 138 17.89 -9.37 -5.13
N ASP A 139 17.23 -8.82 -4.12
CA ASP A 139 17.05 -9.45 -2.82
C ASP A 139 15.99 -10.56 -2.90
N ARG A 140 16.43 -11.72 -3.40
CA ARG A 140 15.55 -12.86 -3.64
C ARG A 140 14.99 -13.47 -2.36
N GLU A 141 15.69 -13.32 -1.24
CA GLU A 141 15.29 -13.88 0.04
C GLU A 141 14.04 -13.15 0.56
N VAL A 142 14.11 -11.82 0.69
CA VAL A 142 12.98 -10.98 1.12
C VAL A 142 11.77 -11.14 0.18
N LEU A 143 12.02 -11.20 -1.14
CA LEU A 143 10.96 -11.36 -2.13
C LEU A 143 10.27 -12.73 -2.04
N ALA A 144 11.06 -13.81 -1.91
CA ALA A 144 10.54 -15.17 -1.80
C ALA A 144 9.78 -15.37 -0.47
N GLU A 145 10.30 -14.82 0.62
CA GLU A 145 9.65 -14.89 1.93
C GLU A 145 8.31 -14.16 1.94
N GLY A 146 8.27 -12.90 1.48
CA GLY A 146 7.03 -12.13 1.42
C GLY A 146 5.96 -12.80 0.55
N LYS A 147 6.36 -13.34 -0.62
CA LYS A 147 5.47 -14.15 -1.48
C LYS A 147 4.89 -15.34 -0.71
N ARG A 148 5.75 -16.15 -0.09
CA ARG A 148 5.35 -17.37 0.62
C ARG A 148 4.40 -17.06 1.78
N LEU A 149 4.65 -15.99 2.54
CA LEU A 149 3.77 -15.57 3.63
C LEU A 149 2.39 -15.18 3.10
N LEU A 150 2.33 -14.37 2.04
CA LEU A 150 1.06 -14.00 1.42
C LEU A 150 0.32 -15.22 0.87
N GLU A 151 1.02 -16.20 0.28
CA GLU A 151 0.40 -17.45 -0.15
C GLU A 151 -0.20 -18.23 1.01
N THR A 152 0.55 -18.39 2.12
CA THR A 152 0.12 -19.11 3.32
C THR A 152 -1.09 -18.45 4.01
N TRP A 153 -1.18 -17.12 3.98
CA TRP A 153 -2.24 -16.37 4.65
C TRP A 153 -3.49 -16.14 3.78
N GLN A 154 -3.55 -16.76 2.60
CA GLN A 154 -4.77 -16.70 1.79
C GLN A 154 -5.89 -17.45 2.49
N CYS A 155 -7.05 -16.80 2.69
CA CYS A 155 -8.24 -17.38 3.31
C CYS A 155 -8.86 -18.47 2.42
N ALA A 156 -9.69 -19.34 3.01
CA ALA A 156 -10.39 -20.41 2.30
C ALA A 156 -11.29 -19.88 1.17
N ASP A 157 -11.82 -18.67 1.30
CA ASP A 157 -12.59 -17.97 0.25
C ASP A 157 -11.73 -17.34 -0.85
N ASN A 158 -10.40 -17.56 -0.82
CA ASN A 158 -9.39 -17.06 -1.74
C ASN A 158 -9.08 -15.55 -1.64
N GLY A 159 -9.64 -14.83 -0.68
CA GLY A 159 -9.26 -13.46 -0.34
C GLY A 159 -8.11 -13.41 0.66
N TRP A 160 -7.75 -12.21 1.08
CA TRP A 160 -6.88 -11.95 2.22
C TRP A 160 -7.60 -11.06 3.23
N ASN A 161 -7.49 -11.41 4.50
CA ASN A 161 -7.83 -10.53 5.60
C ASN A 161 -6.55 -9.90 6.19
N HIS A 162 -6.56 -9.56 7.48
CA HIS A 162 -5.42 -8.89 8.10
C HIS A 162 -4.19 -9.80 8.33
N GLY A 163 -4.27 -11.12 8.16
CA GLY A 163 -3.12 -12.03 8.25
C GLY A 163 -3.40 -13.36 8.92
N VAL A 164 -4.64 -13.67 9.30
CA VAL A 164 -5.04 -14.93 9.91
C VAL A 164 -6.14 -15.59 9.08
N ALA A 165 -5.81 -16.69 8.39
CA ALA A 165 -6.81 -17.41 7.60
C ALA A 165 -7.81 -18.18 8.47
N THR A 166 -7.37 -18.68 9.64
CA THR A 166 -8.20 -19.45 10.57
C THR A 166 -7.99 -19.00 12.01
N VAL A 167 -9.02 -19.02 12.84
CA VAL A 167 -8.96 -18.76 14.28
C VAL A 167 -9.77 -19.81 15.01
N LEU A 168 -9.17 -20.52 15.96
CA LEU A 168 -9.81 -21.57 16.77
C LEU A 168 -10.50 -22.67 15.93
N GLY A 169 -10.00 -22.92 14.72
CA GLY A 169 -10.57 -23.91 13.80
C GLY A 169 -11.63 -23.36 12.82
N ASP A 170 -12.03 -22.11 12.99
CA ASP A 170 -12.98 -21.44 12.08
C ASP A 170 -12.24 -20.69 10.95
N ASP A 171 -12.66 -20.88 9.71
CA ASP A 171 -12.17 -20.16 8.57
C ASP A 171 -12.64 -18.70 8.58
N LEU A 172 -11.71 -17.78 8.44
CA LEU A 172 -12.00 -16.36 8.32
C LEU A 172 -12.12 -15.95 6.85
N THR A 173 -12.96 -14.94 6.60
CA THR A 173 -13.17 -14.39 5.25
C THR A 173 -12.16 -13.31 4.90
N GLY A 174 -11.82 -13.21 3.62
CA GLY A 174 -11.04 -12.11 3.06
C GLY A 174 -11.82 -10.79 2.98
N TYR A 175 -11.09 -9.68 2.88
CA TYR A 175 -11.61 -8.34 2.61
C TYR A 175 -11.11 -7.84 1.27
N ALA A 176 -11.96 -7.13 0.52
CA ALA A 176 -11.60 -6.62 -0.79
C ALA A 176 -10.41 -5.65 -0.74
N GLN A 177 -10.33 -4.81 0.30
CA GLN A 177 -9.22 -3.87 0.46
C GLN A 177 -7.89 -4.58 0.68
N THR A 178 -7.83 -5.50 1.63
CA THR A 178 -6.59 -6.23 1.97
C THR A 178 -6.17 -7.13 0.80
N THR A 179 -7.13 -7.77 0.14
CA THR A 179 -6.89 -8.55 -1.08
C THR A 179 -6.29 -7.69 -2.19
N ALA A 180 -6.80 -6.48 -2.39
CA ALA A 180 -6.25 -5.57 -3.39
C ALA A 180 -4.78 -5.21 -3.10
N VAL A 181 -4.43 -4.93 -1.82
CA VAL A 181 -3.05 -4.60 -1.43
C VAL A 181 -2.12 -5.81 -1.61
N ALA A 182 -2.56 -7.02 -1.23
CA ALA A 182 -1.80 -8.25 -1.47
C ALA A 182 -1.54 -8.47 -2.98
N LEU A 183 -2.55 -8.28 -3.81
CA LEU A 183 -2.42 -8.41 -5.27
C LEU A 183 -1.51 -7.34 -5.88
N ILE A 184 -1.49 -6.10 -5.37
CA ILE A 184 -0.52 -5.09 -5.80
C ILE A 184 0.91 -5.58 -5.53
N ALA A 185 1.17 -6.19 -4.37
CA ALA A 185 2.48 -6.75 -4.03
C ALA A 185 2.87 -7.96 -4.90
N LEU A 186 1.88 -8.78 -5.28
CA LEU A 186 2.04 -10.01 -6.04
C LEU A 186 1.93 -9.83 -7.57
N GLN A 187 2.01 -8.62 -8.08
CA GLN A 187 1.82 -8.32 -9.51
C GLN A 187 2.82 -9.01 -10.46
N HIS A 188 3.95 -9.47 -9.95
CA HIS A 188 4.96 -10.22 -10.71
C HIS A 188 4.75 -11.75 -10.67
N GLU A 189 3.80 -12.21 -9.85
CA GLU A 189 3.48 -13.63 -9.61
C GLU A 189 2.20 -14.06 -10.32
N ARG A 190 1.90 -13.48 -11.50
CA ARG A 190 0.62 -13.66 -12.23
C ARG A 190 0.32 -15.10 -12.63
N SER A 191 1.35 -15.93 -12.82
CA SER A 191 1.21 -17.34 -13.17
C SER A 191 0.81 -18.22 -11.98
N GLU A 192 0.90 -17.72 -10.76
CA GLU A 192 0.60 -18.49 -9.57
C GLU A 192 -0.90 -18.67 -9.37
N ARG A 193 -1.31 -19.89 -9.06
CA ARG A 193 -2.74 -20.23 -8.89
C ARG A 193 -3.41 -19.44 -7.77
N PHE A 194 -2.71 -19.19 -6.66
CA PHE A 194 -3.25 -18.45 -5.55
C PHE A 194 -3.50 -16.96 -5.90
N VAL A 195 -2.66 -16.38 -6.76
CA VAL A 195 -2.88 -15.03 -7.30
C VAL A 195 -4.12 -14.98 -8.20
N ALA A 196 -4.28 -15.96 -9.09
CA ALA A 196 -5.46 -16.05 -9.95
C ALA A 196 -6.77 -16.20 -9.14
N ARG A 197 -6.74 -17.00 -8.05
CA ARG A 197 -7.87 -17.12 -7.11
C ARG A 197 -8.18 -15.80 -6.40
N GLY A 198 -7.15 -15.11 -5.92
CA GLY A 198 -7.30 -13.80 -5.29
C GLY A 198 -7.89 -12.74 -6.22
N LEU A 199 -7.52 -12.74 -7.51
CA LEU A 199 -8.14 -11.88 -8.51
C LEU A 199 -9.63 -12.24 -8.70
N GLY A 200 -10.00 -13.53 -8.69
CA GLY A 200 -11.38 -13.97 -8.70
C GLY A 200 -12.17 -13.40 -7.52
N PHE A 201 -11.67 -13.60 -6.31
CA PHE A 201 -12.27 -13.02 -5.10
C PHE A 201 -12.45 -11.50 -5.20
N LEU A 202 -11.41 -10.78 -5.63
CA LEU A 202 -11.49 -9.32 -5.73
C LEU A 202 -12.54 -8.87 -6.75
N ARG A 203 -12.67 -9.55 -7.91
CA ARG A 203 -13.72 -9.26 -8.90
C ARG A 203 -15.13 -9.33 -8.31
N ASP A 204 -15.39 -10.32 -7.45
CA ASP A 204 -16.72 -10.58 -6.88
C ASP A 204 -17.03 -9.68 -5.68
N ARG A 205 -16.00 -9.17 -4.99
CA ARG A 205 -16.16 -8.51 -3.68
C ARG A 205 -16.02 -6.99 -3.71
N TRP A 206 -15.17 -6.40 -4.56
CA TRP A 206 -14.85 -4.98 -4.48
C TRP A 206 -16.08 -4.06 -4.54
N SER A 207 -17.13 -4.43 -5.29
CA SER A 207 -18.34 -3.61 -5.43
C SER A 207 -19.25 -3.67 -4.20
N ARG A 208 -19.19 -4.74 -3.43
CA ARG A 208 -19.96 -4.91 -2.19
C ARG A 208 -19.30 -4.16 -1.02
N GLU A 209 -17.99 -3.98 -1.07
CA GLU A 209 -17.19 -3.28 -0.07
C GLU A 209 -16.68 -1.93 -0.59
N ALA A 210 -17.47 -1.24 -1.39
CA ALA A 210 -17.09 -0.10 -2.24
C ALA A 210 -16.78 1.19 -1.47
N GLY A 211 -15.93 1.14 -0.45
CA GLY A 211 -15.28 2.32 0.13
C GLY A 211 -14.28 2.94 -0.87
N ARG A 212 -14.02 4.26 -0.76
CA ARG A 212 -13.10 4.98 -1.66
C ARG A 212 -11.73 4.30 -1.75
N MET A 213 -11.15 3.92 -0.63
CA MET A 213 -9.84 3.29 -0.56
C MET A 213 -9.86 1.90 -1.19
N THR A 214 -10.87 1.09 -0.87
CA THR A 214 -11.08 -0.24 -1.47
C THR A 214 -11.13 -0.17 -3.00
N VAL A 215 -11.98 0.73 -3.53
CA VAL A 215 -12.14 0.86 -5.00
C VAL A 215 -10.86 1.36 -5.67
N ALA A 216 -10.14 2.31 -5.04
CA ALA A 216 -8.89 2.83 -5.58
C ALA A 216 -7.80 1.75 -5.63
N GLN A 217 -7.61 1.00 -4.54
CA GLN A 217 -6.63 -0.08 -4.47
C GLN A 217 -7.00 -1.26 -5.37
N ALA A 218 -8.28 -1.63 -5.45
CA ALA A 218 -8.77 -2.64 -6.39
C ALA A 218 -8.48 -2.25 -7.85
N ARG A 219 -8.72 -0.97 -8.22
CA ARG A 219 -8.40 -0.48 -9.55
C ARG A 219 -6.90 -0.59 -9.87
N ILE A 220 -6.04 -0.24 -8.92
CA ILE A 220 -4.59 -0.37 -9.09
C ILE A 220 -4.21 -1.84 -9.27
N ALA A 221 -4.72 -2.74 -8.44
CA ALA A 221 -4.49 -4.18 -8.56
C ALA A 221 -4.91 -4.68 -9.95
N PHE A 222 -6.12 -4.36 -10.40
CA PHE A 222 -6.63 -4.76 -11.73
C PHE A 222 -5.77 -4.20 -12.87
N ARG A 223 -5.34 -2.93 -12.80
CA ARG A 223 -4.42 -2.34 -13.80
C ARG A 223 -3.07 -3.07 -13.85
N LEU A 224 -2.51 -3.39 -12.68
CA LEU A 224 -1.22 -4.07 -12.57
C LEU A 224 -1.29 -5.53 -13.06
N HIS A 225 -2.44 -6.17 -12.95
CA HIS A 225 -2.67 -7.55 -13.44
C HIS A 225 -3.25 -7.63 -14.86
N GLY A 226 -3.53 -6.50 -15.53
CA GLY A 226 -4.04 -6.48 -16.90
C GLY A 226 -5.55 -6.72 -17.02
N GLU A 227 -6.30 -6.59 -15.94
CA GLU A 227 -7.75 -6.79 -15.86
C GLU A 227 -8.52 -5.54 -16.36
N ALA A 228 -8.44 -5.25 -17.66
CA ALA A 228 -8.93 -3.99 -18.24
C ALA A 228 -10.42 -3.71 -17.97
N GLY A 229 -11.29 -4.74 -18.06
CA GLY A 229 -12.73 -4.61 -17.79
C GLY A 229 -13.02 -4.19 -16.35
N GLN A 230 -12.35 -4.82 -15.38
CA GLN A 230 -12.50 -4.49 -13.95
C GLN A 230 -11.89 -3.12 -13.63
N ALA A 231 -10.78 -2.79 -14.25
CA ALA A 231 -10.17 -1.47 -14.12
C ALA A 231 -11.09 -0.35 -14.64
N ALA A 232 -11.85 -0.58 -15.70
CA ALA A 232 -12.87 0.35 -16.20
C ALA A 232 -14.06 0.47 -15.23
N ALA A 233 -14.60 -0.66 -14.75
CA ALA A 233 -15.71 -0.68 -13.80
C ALA A 233 -15.39 0.08 -12.50
N THR A 234 -14.18 -0.13 -11.96
CA THR A 234 -13.70 0.60 -10.77
C THR A 234 -13.47 2.08 -11.03
N SER A 235 -13.11 2.50 -12.26
CA SER A 235 -13.04 3.92 -12.64
C SER A 235 -14.39 4.60 -12.49
N ASN A 236 -15.42 4.02 -13.09
CA ASN A 236 -16.78 4.52 -13.01
C ASN A 236 -17.30 4.61 -11.56
N ALA A 237 -16.88 3.65 -10.71
CA ALA A 237 -17.21 3.69 -9.29
C ALA A 237 -16.51 4.86 -8.56
N LEU A 238 -15.21 5.10 -8.83
CA LEU A 238 -14.48 6.24 -8.28
C LEU A 238 -15.09 7.58 -8.70
N GLU A 239 -15.54 7.71 -9.93
CA GLU A 239 -16.24 8.91 -10.41
C GLU A 239 -17.52 9.20 -9.60
N ARG A 240 -18.33 8.17 -9.36
CA ARG A 240 -19.52 8.31 -8.51
C ARG A 240 -19.22 8.70 -7.06
N ILE A 241 -18.11 8.18 -6.51
CA ILE A 241 -17.68 8.48 -5.13
C ILE A 241 -17.02 9.86 -5.04
N ALA A 242 -16.41 10.36 -6.12
CA ALA A 242 -15.67 11.63 -6.14
C ALA A 242 -16.52 12.82 -5.70
N HIS A 243 -17.80 12.84 -6.09
CA HIS A 243 -18.75 13.90 -5.69
C HIS A 243 -18.95 14.02 -4.17
N ARG A 244 -18.52 13.01 -3.38
CA ARG A 244 -18.54 13.02 -1.91
C ARG A 244 -17.17 13.38 -1.30
N ALA A 245 -16.31 14.07 -2.05
CA ALA A 245 -14.88 14.23 -1.70
C ALA A 245 -14.60 15.10 -0.46
N GLY A 246 -15.56 15.83 0.07
CA GLY A 246 -15.35 16.79 1.17
C GLY A 246 -14.82 16.18 2.49
N SER A 247 -15.06 14.89 2.75
CA SER A 247 -14.70 14.19 3.99
C SER A 247 -13.58 13.15 3.85
N ALA A 248 -13.03 12.95 2.65
CA ALA A 248 -12.00 11.93 2.44
C ALA A 248 -10.68 12.30 3.15
N SER A 249 -9.98 11.31 3.72
CA SER A 249 -8.62 11.48 4.24
C SER A 249 -7.62 11.78 3.10
N THR A 250 -6.48 12.35 3.43
CA THR A 250 -5.41 12.58 2.44
C THR A 250 -4.92 11.26 1.83
N VAL A 251 -4.81 10.21 2.63
CA VAL A 251 -4.45 8.85 2.18
C VAL A 251 -5.45 8.34 1.13
N ALA A 252 -6.75 8.44 1.40
CA ALA A 252 -7.78 7.99 0.45
C ALA A 252 -7.80 8.80 -0.85
N LEU A 253 -7.54 10.11 -0.79
CA LEU A 253 -7.40 10.96 -1.97
C LEU A 253 -6.16 10.60 -2.78
N ALA A 254 -5.03 10.35 -2.12
CA ALA A 254 -3.79 9.98 -2.77
C ALA A 254 -3.92 8.64 -3.50
N TRP A 255 -4.50 7.62 -2.87
CA TRP A 255 -4.81 6.35 -3.52
C TRP A 255 -5.75 6.54 -4.71
N SER A 256 -6.78 7.41 -4.59
CA SER A 256 -7.69 7.72 -5.70
C SER A 256 -6.97 8.41 -6.86
N ALA A 257 -6.06 9.34 -6.57
CA ALA A 257 -5.26 10.01 -7.59
C ALA A 257 -4.31 9.04 -8.31
N LEU A 258 -3.64 8.15 -7.59
CA LEU A 258 -2.82 7.07 -8.17
C LEU A 258 -3.67 6.14 -9.06
N ALA A 259 -4.85 5.76 -8.57
CA ALA A 259 -5.75 4.87 -9.29
C ALA A 259 -6.27 5.47 -10.59
N THR A 260 -6.57 6.78 -10.62
CA THR A 260 -7.14 7.48 -11.79
C THR A 260 -6.11 8.14 -12.69
N GLY A 261 -4.87 8.20 -12.25
CA GLY A 261 -3.76 8.81 -12.99
C GLY A 261 -3.19 7.91 -14.09
N PRO A 262 -2.28 8.46 -14.89
CA PRO A 262 -1.58 7.72 -15.93
C PRO A 262 -0.70 6.60 -15.36
N ASP A 263 -0.35 5.62 -16.20
CA ASP A 263 0.40 4.43 -15.78
C ASP A 263 1.77 4.73 -15.19
N GLN A 264 2.40 5.84 -15.59
CA GLN A 264 3.68 6.28 -15.04
C GLN A 264 3.63 6.52 -13.53
N LEU A 265 2.48 6.95 -12.98
CA LEU A 265 2.32 7.12 -11.53
C LEU A 265 2.37 5.80 -10.76
N LEU A 266 2.11 4.67 -11.42
CA LEU A 266 2.20 3.34 -10.82
C LEU A 266 3.62 2.76 -10.86
N ALA A 267 4.57 3.40 -11.55
CA ALA A 267 5.95 2.91 -11.65
C ALA A 267 6.61 2.64 -10.28
N PRO A 268 6.44 3.48 -9.24
CA PRO A 268 6.97 3.17 -7.91
C PRO A 268 6.37 1.91 -7.28
N LEU A 269 5.11 1.59 -7.58
CA LEU A 269 4.42 0.39 -7.09
C LEU A 269 4.78 -0.86 -7.91
N ARG A 270 5.11 -0.70 -9.21
CA ARG A 270 5.51 -1.82 -10.08
C ARG A 270 6.86 -2.41 -9.67
N GLY A 271 7.75 -1.57 -9.19
CA GLY A 271 9.12 -1.99 -8.97
C GLY A 271 9.87 -2.28 -10.29
N ARG A 272 11.02 -2.91 -10.16
CA ARG A 272 11.81 -3.43 -11.29
C ARG A 272 11.56 -4.94 -11.40
N ALA A 273 11.42 -5.40 -12.64
CA ALA A 273 11.31 -6.82 -12.94
C ALA A 273 12.65 -7.53 -12.68
#